data_bc7ad304adb4870c902e04eee364bb3e
#
_entry.id   bc7ad304adb4870c902e04eee364bb3e
#
_cell.length_a   1.000
_cell.length_b   1.000
_cell.length_c   1.000
_cell.angle_alpha   90.00
_cell.angle_beta   90.00
_cell.angle_gamma   90.00
#
_symmetry.space_group_name_H-M   'P 1'
#
loop_
_entity.id
_entity.type
_entity.pdbx_description
1 polymer ?
#
loop_
_entity_poly.entity_id
_entity_poly.type
_entity_poly.pdbx_seq_one_letter_code
_entity_poly.pdbx_strand_id
1 'polypeptide(L)'
;YRRQRQMCIRDRLKEDCERAKKEADREQKNYEKVDESYKTLIDIARKANNAGLVARTYDKYILWSDSVKALTAQDELNVLKRKYDDSLQTIEEKDSSLSAKQYIIIGLCILAGLLATALVLAGIVLLRFVLLTRKQKKAIQIANEHNELKTKFIQNISSQMEPTLNTLDTTLPGVRALKGFAEHIQELSDLESTLSEAYEMREININTFCESVMDKIKSGLKPDIATAVNAPKLSVKTNPEQLERILLHLLNNAAEFTPEGGKIWLDFKKRGAHTHQFIVSDTGSGIAEEEQADLFKPFTKVKDLTEGDGLGLPICSLIATKMNGSLTLDSSYTKGCRFVLELHT
;
A
#
# COMPACT_ATOMS: atom_id res chain seq x y z
N TYR A 1 11.22 45.14 24.30
CA TYR A 1 10.53 46.45 24.44
C TYR A 1 9.35 46.37 25.44
N ARG A 2 8.50 45.37 25.42
CA ARG A 2 7.37 45.18 26.37
C ARG A 2 7.83 44.88 27.81
N ARG A 3 8.87 44.09 28.03
CA ARG A 3 9.42 43.74 29.36
C ARG A 3 10.12 44.92 30.03
N GLN A 4 10.81 45.76 29.28
CA GLN A 4 11.43 46.96 29.82
C GLN A 4 10.41 48.03 30.28
N ARG A 5 9.27 48.19 29.54
CA ARG A 5 8.17 49.07 29.95
C ARG A 5 7.50 48.61 31.25
N GLN A 6 7.29 47.32 31.42
CA GLN A 6 6.72 46.76 32.64
C GLN A 6 7.66 46.90 33.87
N MET A 7 8.97 46.78 33.68
CA MET A 7 9.96 47.04 34.73
C MET A 7 9.94 48.50 35.16
N CYS A 8 9.96 49.49 34.27
CA CYS A 8 9.90 50.90 34.58
C CYS A 8 8.63 51.34 35.31
N ILE A 9 7.47 50.73 34.96
CA ILE A 9 6.18 51.03 35.66
C ILE A 9 6.22 50.46 37.09
N ARG A 10 6.77 49.28 37.27
CA ARG A 10 6.88 48.60 38.55
C ARG A 10 7.86 49.34 39.52
N ASP A 11 8.94 49.86 38.98
CA ASP A 11 9.92 50.60 39.79
C ASP A 11 9.41 51.99 40.20
N ARG A 12 8.64 52.71 39.33
CA ARG A 12 7.93 53.95 39.68
C ARG A 12 6.86 53.74 40.76
N LEU A 13 6.08 52.68 40.65
CA LEU A 13 5.06 52.32 41.65
C LEU A 13 5.69 52.00 43.01
N LYS A 14 6.87 51.41 43.05
CA LYS A 14 7.63 51.19 44.28
C LYS A 14 8.10 52.50 44.90
N GLU A 15 8.64 53.40 44.09
CA GLU A 15 9.13 54.75 44.62
C GLU A 15 7.96 55.59 45.13
N ASP A 16 6.81 55.61 44.46
CA ASP A 16 5.60 56.30 44.86
C ASP A 16 5.00 55.67 46.13
N CYS A 17 5.07 54.38 46.31
CA CYS A 17 4.64 53.68 47.53
C CYS A 17 5.57 53.99 48.74
N GLU A 18 6.88 54.08 48.52
CA GLU A 18 7.82 54.44 49.55
C GLU A 18 7.73 55.95 49.97
N ARG A 19 7.40 56.81 49.00
CA ARG A 19 7.14 58.21 49.26
C ARG A 19 5.88 58.46 50.11
N ALA A 20 4.77 57.76 49.71
CA ALA A 20 3.51 57.73 50.44
C ALA A 20 3.70 57.19 51.90
N LYS A 21 4.55 56.16 52.06
CA LYS A 21 4.92 55.61 53.37
C LYS A 21 5.65 56.61 54.23
N LYS A 22 6.62 57.37 53.69
CA LYS A 22 7.38 58.37 54.41
C LYS A 22 6.55 59.62 54.84
N GLU A 23 5.50 59.94 54.06
CA GLU A 23 4.57 61.03 54.44
C GLU A 23 3.60 60.59 55.54
N ALA A 24 3.08 59.34 55.47
CA ALA A 24 2.20 58.75 56.48
C ALA A 24 2.90 58.59 57.85
N ASP A 25 4.20 58.21 57.87
CA ASP A 25 4.98 58.03 59.10
C ASP A 25 5.23 59.39 59.88
N ARG A 26 4.96 60.49 59.23
CA ARG A 26 5.18 61.82 59.86
C ARG A 26 4.09 62.36 60.76
N GLU A 27 2.88 61.85 60.66
CA GLU A 27 1.72 62.52 61.24
C GLU A 27 0.94 61.86 62.38
N GLN A 28 0.99 60.52 62.74
CA GLN A 28 0.16 60.06 63.86
C GLN A 28 0.48 58.68 64.49
N LYS A 29 0.75 58.75 65.81
CA LYS A 29 1.06 57.61 66.69
C LYS A 29 -0.19 56.79 67.17
N ASN A 30 -1.42 57.30 67.06
CA ASN A 30 -2.58 56.60 67.66
C ASN A 30 -3.41 55.73 66.73
N TYR A 31 -3.28 55.91 65.46
CA TYR A 31 -4.07 55.07 64.47
C TYR A 31 -3.31 53.84 63.97
N GLU A 32 -1.97 53.80 64.21
CA GLU A 32 -1.14 52.68 63.73
C GLU A 32 -1.58 51.31 64.27
N LYS A 33 -1.97 51.20 65.53
CA LYS A 33 -2.38 49.94 66.12
C LYS A 33 -3.68 49.36 65.52
N VAL A 34 -4.64 50.21 65.23
CA VAL A 34 -5.93 49.79 64.65
C VAL A 34 -5.77 49.49 63.17
N ASP A 35 -5.00 50.34 62.47
CA ASP A 35 -4.63 50.12 61.08
C ASP A 35 -3.86 48.80 60.89
N GLU A 36 -2.87 48.53 61.75
CA GLU A 36 -2.07 47.30 61.75
C GLU A 36 -2.94 46.05 62.04
N SER A 37 -3.90 46.20 62.98
CA SER A 37 -4.86 45.10 63.26
C SER A 37 -5.74 44.76 62.06
N TYR A 38 -6.27 45.74 61.32
CA TYR A 38 -7.04 45.53 60.11
C TYR A 38 -6.17 45.00 58.98
N LYS A 39 -4.95 45.50 58.78
CA LYS A 39 -4.00 44.98 57.79
C LYS A 39 -3.65 43.52 58.06
N THR A 40 -3.43 43.16 59.33
CA THR A 40 -3.14 41.77 59.72
C THR A 40 -4.33 40.85 59.43
N LEU A 41 -5.55 41.27 59.73
CA LEU A 41 -6.78 40.52 59.43
C LEU A 41 -7.00 40.36 57.91
N ILE A 42 -6.70 41.36 57.12
CA ILE A 42 -6.77 41.33 55.66
C ILE A 42 -5.74 40.36 55.09
N ASP A 43 -4.50 40.36 55.61
CA ASP A 43 -3.42 39.47 55.18
C ASP A 43 -3.70 38.00 55.54
N ILE A 44 -4.31 37.74 56.72
CA ILE A 44 -4.75 36.38 57.09
C ILE A 44 -5.85 35.91 56.16
N ALA A 45 -6.86 36.73 55.88
CA ALA A 45 -7.97 36.39 54.97
C ALA A 45 -7.47 36.17 53.53
N ARG A 46 -6.48 36.89 53.07
CA ARG A 46 -5.79 36.75 51.78
C ARG A 46 -4.99 35.45 51.71
N LYS A 47 -4.24 35.09 52.75
CA LYS A 47 -3.52 33.80 52.82
C LYS A 47 -4.47 32.62 52.83
N ALA A 48 -5.65 32.78 53.44
CA ALA A 48 -6.72 31.77 53.42
C ALA A 48 -7.47 31.71 52.07
N ASN A 49 -7.10 32.55 51.10
CA ASN A 49 -7.76 32.68 49.79
C ASN A 49 -9.30 32.90 49.90
N ASN A 50 -9.73 33.62 50.92
CA ASN A 50 -11.13 33.86 51.25
C ASN A 50 -11.52 35.30 50.91
N ALA A 51 -11.86 35.57 49.64
CA ALA A 51 -12.26 36.88 49.14
C ALA A 51 -13.45 37.47 49.91
N GLY A 52 -14.39 36.66 50.37
CA GLY A 52 -15.54 37.11 51.15
C GLY A 52 -15.17 37.60 52.54
N LEU A 53 -14.18 37.02 53.19
CA LEU A 53 -13.67 37.47 54.46
C LEU A 53 -12.87 38.78 54.33
N VAL A 54 -12.11 38.91 53.25
CA VAL A 54 -11.38 40.15 52.93
C VAL A 54 -12.36 41.32 52.75
N ALA A 55 -13.43 41.15 51.99
CA ALA A 55 -14.45 42.15 51.77
C ALA A 55 -15.12 42.61 53.10
N ARG A 56 -15.54 41.67 53.93
CA ARG A 56 -16.17 41.99 55.23
C ARG A 56 -15.22 42.73 56.18
N THR A 57 -13.96 42.40 56.16
CA THR A 57 -12.96 43.08 56.98
C THR A 57 -12.72 44.49 56.50
N TYR A 58 -12.75 44.68 55.18
CA TYR A 58 -12.61 45.99 54.56
C TYR A 58 -13.83 46.90 54.88
N ASP A 59 -15.05 46.36 54.80
CA ASP A 59 -16.28 47.12 55.19
C ASP A 59 -16.24 47.56 56.65
N LYS A 60 -15.78 46.68 57.55
CA LYS A 60 -15.59 47.06 58.93
C LYS A 60 -14.51 48.14 59.13
N TYR A 61 -13.45 48.09 58.31
CA TYR A 61 -12.43 49.10 58.30
C TYR A 61 -12.97 50.47 57.80
N ILE A 62 -13.82 50.49 56.80
CA ILE A 62 -14.52 51.73 56.34
C ILE A 62 -15.39 52.32 57.46
N LEU A 63 -16.27 51.47 58.07
CA LEU A 63 -17.11 51.91 59.19
C LEU A 63 -16.34 52.46 60.36
N TRP A 64 -15.22 51.90 60.67
CA TRP A 64 -14.29 52.43 61.73
C TRP A 64 -13.69 53.79 61.30
N SER A 65 -13.22 53.92 60.06
CA SER A 65 -12.69 55.16 59.50
C SER A 65 -13.66 56.35 59.57
N ASP A 66 -14.92 56.10 59.19
CA ASP A 66 -15.98 57.09 59.23
C ASP A 66 -16.29 57.58 60.70
N SER A 67 -16.11 56.70 61.68
CA SER A 67 -16.41 57.00 63.06
C SER A 67 -15.33 57.91 63.76
N VAL A 68 -14.14 57.96 63.15
CA VAL A 68 -12.98 58.66 63.82
C VAL A 68 -12.75 60.06 63.30
N LYS A 69 -13.51 60.56 62.32
CA LYS A 69 -13.44 61.97 61.81
C LYS A 69 -12.04 62.51 61.53
N ALA A 70 -11.18 61.71 60.97
CA ALA A 70 -9.80 62.21 60.68
C ALA A 70 -9.59 62.28 59.16
N LEU A 71 -9.31 63.49 58.62
CA LEU A 71 -8.90 63.70 57.23
C LEU A 71 -7.71 62.84 56.82
N THR A 72 -6.80 62.55 57.77
CA THR A 72 -5.65 61.66 57.64
C THR A 72 -6.04 60.16 57.44
N ALA A 73 -7.16 59.73 58.03
CA ALA A 73 -7.62 58.33 57.85
C ALA A 73 -8.19 58.06 56.48
N GLN A 74 -8.62 59.12 55.77
CA GLN A 74 -9.17 58.99 54.41
C GLN A 74 -8.11 58.68 53.36
N ASP A 75 -6.90 59.22 53.54
CA ASP A 75 -5.78 58.86 52.62
C ASP A 75 -5.21 57.50 52.94
N GLU A 76 -5.19 57.03 54.19
CA GLU A 76 -4.83 55.67 54.57
C GLU A 76 -5.87 54.67 54.04
N LEU A 77 -7.15 55.05 54.12
CA LEU A 77 -8.21 54.27 53.56
C LEU A 77 -8.07 54.06 52.01
N ASN A 78 -7.73 55.15 51.34
CA ASN A 78 -7.50 55.12 49.89
C ASN A 78 -6.28 54.25 49.54
N VAL A 79 -5.23 54.28 50.33
CA VAL A 79 -4.04 53.43 50.18
C VAL A 79 -4.41 51.97 50.45
N LEU A 80 -5.22 51.71 51.51
CA LEU A 80 -5.68 50.36 51.81
C LEU A 80 -6.59 49.80 50.74
N LYS A 81 -7.49 50.64 50.21
CA LYS A 81 -8.37 50.27 49.09
C LYS A 81 -7.58 49.90 47.84
N ARG A 82 -6.57 50.70 47.50
CA ARG A 82 -5.66 50.37 46.37
C ARG A 82 -4.92 49.03 46.59
N LYS A 83 -4.43 48.80 47.83
CA LYS A 83 -3.78 47.53 48.16
C LYS A 83 -4.75 46.33 48.13
N TYR A 84 -6.00 46.53 48.53
CA TYR A 84 -7.04 45.52 48.45
C TYR A 84 -7.36 45.19 47.00
N ASP A 85 -7.61 46.21 46.16
CA ASP A 85 -7.91 46.02 44.74
C ASP A 85 -6.74 45.33 44.00
N ASP A 86 -5.48 45.75 44.30
CA ASP A 86 -4.26 45.12 43.77
C ASP A 86 -4.13 43.65 44.20
N SER A 87 -4.54 43.35 45.45
CA SER A 87 -4.55 41.97 45.94
C SER A 87 -5.62 41.10 45.28
N LEU A 88 -6.81 41.62 45.02
CA LEU A 88 -7.86 40.92 44.31
C LEU A 88 -7.43 40.62 42.87
N GLN A 89 -6.89 41.61 42.17
CA GLN A 89 -6.35 41.42 40.83
C GLN A 89 -5.23 40.32 40.82
N THR A 90 -4.37 40.34 41.80
CA THR A 90 -3.28 39.35 41.90
C THR A 90 -3.82 37.94 42.17
N ILE A 91 -4.92 37.80 42.93
CA ILE A 91 -5.60 36.52 43.17
C ILE A 91 -6.28 36.03 41.89
N GLU A 92 -7.03 36.91 41.22
CA GLU A 92 -7.71 36.55 39.94
C GLU A 92 -6.72 36.15 38.84
N GLU A 93 -5.61 36.90 38.70
CA GLU A 93 -4.54 36.55 37.75
C GLU A 93 -3.91 35.20 38.06
N LYS A 94 -3.68 34.91 39.35
CA LYS A 94 -3.11 33.61 39.75
C LYS A 94 -4.10 32.45 39.52
N ASP A 95 -5.35 32.64 39.86
CA ASP A 95 -6.39 31.60 39.64
C ASP A 95 -6.60 31.33 38.15
N SER A 96 -6.64 32.39 37.32
CA SER A 96 -6.73 32.23 35.87
C SER A 96 -5.50 31.52 35.28
N SER A 97 -4.29 31.87 35.80
CA SER A 97 -3.06 31.20 35.35
C SER A 97 -2.93 29.75 35.82
N LEU A 98 -3.46 29.42 37.02
CA LEU A 98 -3.48 28.07 37.54
C LEU A 98 -4.47 27.18 36.75
N SER A 99 -5.67 27.67 36.48
CA SER A 99 -6.65 26.97 35.67
C SER A 99 -6.12 26.73 34.24
N ALA A 100 -5.51 27.72 33.59
CA ALA A 100 -4.88 27.55 32.28
C ALA A 100 -3.78 26.49 32.29
N LYS A 101 -2.92 26.48 33.32
CA LYS A 101 -1.89 25.43 33.46
C LYS A 101 -2.49 24.02 33.67
N GLN A 102 -3.59 23.91 34.44
CA GLN A 102 -4.29 22.65 34.62
C GLN A 102 -4.85 22.12 33.30
N TYR A 103 -5.50 22.97 32.49
CA TYR A 103 -6.01 22.57 31.17
C TYR A 103 -4.89 22.12 30.23
N ILE A 104 -3.74 22.80 30.25
CA ILE A 104 -2.56 22.39 29.47
C ILE A 104 -2.06 21.00 29.89
N ILE A 105 -1.95 20.76 31.20
CA ILE A 105 -1.51 19.46 31.73
C ILE A 105 -2.48 18.35 31.34
N ILE A 106 -3.79 18.59 31.49
CA ILE A 106 -4.83 17.62 31.09
C ILE A 106 -4.72 17.35 29.59
N GLY A 107 -4.59 18.39 28.77
CA GLY A 107 -4.41 18.26 27.32
C GLY A 107 -3.17 17.44 26.95
N LEU A 108 -2.05 17.69 27.61
CA LEU A 108 -0.80 16.91 27.42
C LEU A 108 -0.94 15.45 27.84
N CYS A 109 -1.65 15.17 28.95
CA CYS A 109 -1.93 13.80 29.39
C CYS A 109 -2.83 13.04 28.41
N ILE A 110 -3.86 13.70 27.87
CA ILE A 110 -4.72 13.12 26.83
C ILE A 110 -3.91 12.84 25.56
N LEU A 111 -3.11 13.79 25.12
CA LEU A 111 -2.26 13.63 23.94
C LEU A 111 -1.25 12.48 24.12
N ALA A 112 -0.62 12.38 25.27
CA ALA A 112 0.30 11.30 25.60
C ALA A 112 -0.41 9.94 25.60
N GLY A 113 -1.63 9.87 26.15
CA GLY A 113 -2.46 8.68 26.10
C GLY A 113 -2.82 8.25 24.69
N LEU A 114 -3.22 9.20 23.82
CA LEU A 114 -3.52 8.93 22.41
C LEU A 114 -2.28 8.46 21.64
N LEU A 115 -1.12 9.06 21.89
CA LEU A 115 0.13 8.62 21.27
C LEU A 115 0.52 7.20 21.72
N ALA A 116 0.38 6.89 23.00
CA ALA A 116 0.66 5.56 23.52
C ALA A 116 -0.26 4.50 22.90
N THR A 117 -1.56 4.78 22.79
CA THR A 117 -2.51 3.85 22.13
C THR A 117 -2.21 3.68 20.65
N ALA A 118 -1.85 4.76 19.94
CA ALA A 118 -1.45 4.70 18.53
C ALA A 118 -0.19 3.84 18.33
N LEU A 119 0.81 3.97 19.21
CA LEU A 119 2.03 3.16 19.16
C LEU A 119 1.75 1.67 19.40
N VAL A 120 0.87 1.34 20.35
CA VAL A 120 0.45 -0.04 20.60
C VAL A 120 -0.27 -0.64 19.39
N LEU A 121 -1.20 0.11 18.79
CA LEU A 121 -1.90 -0.33 17.59
C LEU A 121 -0.95 -0.52 16.40
N ALA A 122 -0.02 0.41 16.19
CA ALA A 122 1.01 0.29 15.16
C ALA A 122 1.89 -0.96 15.39
N GLY A 123 2.26 -1.24 16.63
CA GLY A 123 3.00 -2.44 17.00
C GLY A 123 2.24 -3.73 16.69
N ILE A 124 0.94 -3.78 16.99
CA ILE A 124 0.08 -4.93 16.67
C ILE A 124 -0.04 -5.14 15.15
N VAL A 125 -0.23 -4.06 14.39
CA VAL A 125 -0.31 -4.12 12.92
C VAL A 125 1.01 -4.62 12.34
N LEU A 126 2.14 -4.08 12.81
CA LEU A 126 3.47 -4.50 12.38
C LEU A 126 3.71 -5.98 12.69
N LEU A 127 3.36 -6.43 13.88
CA LEU A 127 3.50 -7.83 14.28
C LEU A 127 2.66 -8.76 13.38
N ARG A 128 1.39 -8.39 13.13
CA ARG A 128 0.52 -9.12 12.19
C ARG A 128 1.11 -9.17 10.78
N PHE A 129 1.63 -8.04 10.29
CA PHE A 129 2.28 -7.97 8.98
C PHE A 129 3.49 -8.91 8.89
N VAL A 130 4.37 -8.89 9.91
CA VAL A 130 5.55 -9.79 9.96
C VAL A 130 5.13 -11.26 10.01
N LEU A 131 4.10 -11.60 10.79
CA LEU A 131 3.61 -12.97 10.88
C LEU A 131 2.99 -13.45 9.56
N LEU A 132 2.21 -12.60 8.89
CA LEU A 132 1.64 -12.90 7.56
C LEU A 132 2.75 -13.08 6.51
N THR A 133 3.73 -12.19 6.49
CA THR A 133 4.87 -12.28 5.56
C THR A 133 5.69 -13.55 5.80
N ARG A 134 5.89 -13.95 7.06
CA ARG A 134 6.56 -15.22 7.39
C ARG A 134 5.76 -16.44 6.93
N LYS A 135 4.42 -16.43 7.11
CA LYS A 135 3.56 -17.50 6.60
C LYS A 135 3.59 -17.60 5.08
N GLN A 136 3.51 -16.47 4.39
CA GLN A 136 3.61 -16.42 2.92
C GLN A 136 4.98 -16.92 2.44
N LYS A 137 6.09 -16.48 3.03
CA LYS A 137 7.42 -16.96 2.69
C LYS A 137 7.56 -18.48 2.87
N LYS A 138 7.05 -19.02 3.98
CA LYS A 138 7.07 -20.48 4.20
C LYS A 138 6.21 -21.22 3.16
N ALA A 139 5.02 -20.72 2.82
CA ALA A 139 4.17 -21.32 1.81
C ALA A 139 4.83 -21.31 0.43
N ILE A 140 5.47 -20.20 0.05
CA ILE A 140 6.22 -20.07 -1.21
C ILE A 140 7.43 -21.01 -1.19
N GLN A 141 8.15 -21.11 -0.08
CA GLN A 141 9.30 -22.02 0.04
C GLN A 141 8.87 -23.48 -0.11
N ILE A 142 7.80 -23.91 0.56
CA ILE A 142 7.26 -25.29 0.44
C ILE A 142 6.79 -25.54 -1.00
N ALA A 143 6.10 -24.57 -1.62
CA ALA A 143 5.69 -24.72 -3.02
C ALA A 143 6.87 -24.82 -3.98
N ASN A 144 7.93 -24.03 -3.75
CA ASN A 144 9.16 -24.09 -4.57
C ASN A 144 9.91 -25.41 -4.36
N GLU A 145 10.07 -25.88 -3.13
CA GLU A 145 10.69 -27.19 -2.83
C GLU A 145 9.90 -28.33 -3.48
N HIS A 146 8.56 -28.27 -3.41
CA HIS A 146 7.70 -29.27 -4.07
C HIS A 146 7.83 -29.22 -5.60
N ASN A 147 7.88 -28.01 -6.19
CA ASN A 147 8.10 -27.85 -7.62
C ASN A 147 9.50 -28.33 -8.03
N GLU A 148 10.55 -28.02 -7.27
CA GLU A 148 11.90 -28.50 -7.55
C GLU A 148 12.01 -30.03 -7.50
N LEU A 149 11.38 -30.66 -6.49
CA LEU A 149 11.31 -32.12 -6.41
C LEU A 149 10.54 -32.72 -7.60
N LYS A 150 9.42 -32.13 -7.98
CA LYS A 150 8.64 -32.53 -9.17
C LYS A 150 9.49 -32.43 -10.43
N THR A 151 10.19 -31.31 -10.63
CA THR A 151 11.07 -31.07 -11.78
C THR A 151 12.20 -32.11 -11.83
N LYS A 152 12.91 -32.33 -10.71
CA LYS A 152 13.96 -33.35 -10.63
C LYS A 152 13.46 -34.77 -10.90
N PHE A 153 12.25 -35.09 -10.39
CA PHE A 153 11.63 -36.40 -10.64
C PHE A 153 11.30 -36.60 -12.13
N ILE A 154 10.73 -35.59 -12.76
CA ILE A 154 10.41 -35.60 -14.19
C ILE A 154 11.68 -35.72 -15.03
N GLN A 155 12.73 -34.90 -14.74
CA GLN A 155 14.01 -34.96 -15.42
C GLN A 155 14.67 -36.35 -15.32
N ASN A 156 14.65 -36.94 -14.12
CA ASN A 156 15.20 -38.26 -13.91
C ASN A 156 14.44 -39.34 -14.71
N ILE A 157 13.13 -39.30 -14.73
CA ILE A 157 12.31 -40.23 -15.54
C ILE A 157 12.60 -40.05 -17.02
N SER A 158 12.56 -38.81 -17.52
CA SER A 158 12.82 -38.55 -18.94
C SER A 158 14.23 -39.01 -19.36
N SER A 159 15.26 -38.68 -18.59
CA SER A 159 16.65 -39.09 -18.89
C SER A 159 16.86 -40.58 -18.83
N GLN A 160 16.12 -41.33 -18.00
CA GLN A 160 16.20 -42.79 -17.95
C GLN A 160 15.40 -43.47 -19.07
N MET A 161 14.32 -42.83 -19.54
CA MET A 161 13.48 -43.34 -20.64
C MET A 161 14.11 -43.09 -22.01
N GLU A 162 14.76 -41.95 -22.21
CA GLU A 162 15.33 -41.53 -23.49
C GLU A 162 16.29 -42.58 -24.14
N PRO A 163 17.26 -43.19 -23.45
CA PRO A 163 18.11 -44.22 -24.04
C PRO A 163 17.31 -45.44 -24.54
N THR A 164 16.29 -45.82 -23.77
CA THR A 164 15.42 -46.98 -24.14
C THR A 164 14.56 -46.68 -25.34
N LEU A 165 13.93 -45.45 -25.36
CA LEU A 165 13.10 -45.02 -26.48
C LEU A 165 13.90 -44.85 -27.78
N ASN A 166 15.17 -44.44 -27.68
CA ASN A 166 16.05 -44.31 -28.85
C ASN A 166 16.49 -45.67 -29.46
N THR A 167 16.31 -46.76 -28.74
CA THR A 167 16.59 -48.13 -29.26
C THR A 167 15.37 -48.75 -29.94
N LEU A 168 14.19 -48.17 -29.75
CA LEU A 168 12.95 -48.70 -30.35
C LEU A 168 12.73 -48.20 -31.79
N ASP A 169 12.04 -49.01 -32.57
CA ASP A 169 11.71 -48.67 -33.95
C ASP A 169 10.72 -47.47 -34.02
N THR A 170 11.25 -46.31 -34.43
CA THR A 170 10.50 -45.05 -34.55
C THR A 170 9.50 -45.05 -35.74
N THR A 171 9.48 -46.11 -36.56
CA THR A 171 8.44 -46.24 -37.61
C THR A 171 7.08 -46.53 -37.02
N LEU A 172 7.02 -47.12 -35.83
CA LEU A 172 5.76 -47.42 -35.14
C LEU A 172 5.14 -46.11 -34.56
N PRO A 173 3.87 -45.81 -34.89
CA PRO A 173 3.19 -44.57 -34.46
C PRO A 173 3.23 -44.37 -32.92
N GLY A 174 3.00 -45.44 -32.15
CA GLY A 174 3.02 -45.38 -30.68
C GLY A 174 4.41 -45.06 -30.10
N VAL A 175 5.50 -45.57 -30.73
CA VAL A 175 6.87 -45.25 -30.30
C VAL A 175 7.20 -43.80 -30.58
N ARG A 176 6.77 -43.28 -31.72
CA ARG A 176 6.95 -41.86 -32.08
C ARG A 176 6.17 -40.94 -31.13
N ALA A 177 4.93 -41.28 -30.80
CA ALA A 177 4.12 -40.54 -29.85
C ALA A 177 4.75 -40.53 -28.45
N LEU A 178 5.23 -41.70 -27.98
CA LEU A 178 5.87 -41.80 -26.69
C LEU A 178 7.19 -41.00 -26.62
N LYS A 179 7.99 -40.97 -27.70
CA LYS A 179 9.20 -40.18 -27.81
C LYS A 179 8.87 -38.69 -27.77
N GLY A 180 7.88 -38.21 -28.56
CA GLY A 180 7.43 -36.81 -28.53
C GLY A 180 6.92 -36.39 -27.15
N PHE A 181 6.20 -37.26 -26.47
CA PHE A 181 5.74 -37.04 -25.12
C PHE A 181 6.92 -36.86 -24.11
N ALA A 182 7.93 -37.73 -24.21
CA ALA A 182 9.12 -37.62 -23.35
C ALA A 182 9.90 -36.29 -23.60
N GLU A 183 10.01 -35.90 -24.89
CA GLU A 183 10.65 -34.64 -25.28
C GLU A 183 9.86 -33.42 -24.73
N HIS A 184 8.52 -33.42 -24.83
CA HIS A 184 7.67 -32.35 -24.28
C HIS A 184 7.70 -32.28 -22.74
N ILE A 185 7.79 -33.44 -22.05
CA ILE A 185 7.97 -33.47 -20.60
C ILE A 185 9.31 -32.83 -20.21
N GLN A 186 10.39 -33.19 -20.89
CA GLN A 186 11.70 -32.60 -20.62
C GLN A 186 11.67 -31.10 -20.83
N GLU A 187 11.09 -30.65 -21.94
CA GLU A 187 10.95 -29.25 -22.25
C GLU A 187 10.12 -28.49 -21.22
N LEU A 188 8.99 -29.04 -20.79
CA LEU A 188 8.15 -28.45 -19.74
C LEU A 188 8.96 -28.22 -18.46
N SER A 189 9.75 -29.23 -18.07
CA SER A 189 10.63 -29.18 -16.91
C SER A 189 11.70 -28.12 -17.05
N ASP A 190 12.35 -28.02 -18.21
CA ASP A 190 13.39 -27.03 -18.49
C ASP A 190 12.83 -25.60 -18.49
N LEU A 191 11.66 -25.39 -19.06
CA LEU A 191 10.94 -24.12 -19.05
C LEU A 191 10.56 -23.70 -17.62
N GLU A 192 10.02 -24.63 -16.80
CA GLU A 192 9.68 -24.36 -15.40
C GLU A 192 10.92 -23.97 -14.59
N SER A 193 12.06 -24.63 -14.80
CA SER A 193 13.32 -24.36 -14.09
C SER A 193 13.98 -23.03 -14.48
N THR A 194 13.77 -22.57 -15.70
CA THR A 194 14.38 -21.36 -16.28
C THR A 194 13.41 -20.20 -16.45
N LEU A 195 12.25 -20.19 -15.77
CA LEU A 195 11.24 -19.13 -15.89
C LEU A 195 11.74 -17.74 -15.54
N SER A 196 12.73 -17.65 -14.63
CA SER A 196 13.36 -16.37 -14.23
C SER A 196 14.37 -15.83 -15.24
N GLU A 197 14.77 -16.63 -16.23
CA GLU A 197 15.73 -16.24 -17.25
C GLU A 197 15.00 -15.59 -18.42
N ALA A 198 15.39 -14.35 -18.74
CA ALA A 198 14.78 -13.62 -19.85
C ALA A 198 15.32 -14.10 -21.20
N TYR A 199 14.44 -14.19 -22.20
CA TYR A 199 14.85 -14.44 -23.57
C TYR A 199 15.52 -13.22 -24.21
N GLU A 200 16.43 -13.44 -25.14
CA GLU A 200 17.01 -12.39 -25.95
C GLU A 200 15.93 -11.79 -26.87
N MET A 201 15.75 -10.47 -26.81
CA MET A 201 14.74 -9.77 -27.58
C MET A 201 15.37 -9.09 -28.80
N ARG A 202 14.77 -9.29 -29.98
CA ARG A 202 15.18 -8.68 -31.27
C ARG A 202 14.01 -7.91 -31.88
N GLU A 203 14.32 -6.93 -32.69
CA GLU A 203 13.32 -6.16 -33.44
C GLU A 203 12.92 -6.93 -34.71
N ILE A 204 11.63 -7.17 -34.88
CA ILE A 204 11.08 -7.85 -36.05
C ILE A 204 9.96 -7.05 -36.70
N ASN A 205 9.80 -7.16 -38.02
CA ASN A 205 8.65 -6.63 -38.73
C ASN A 205 7.48 -7.60 -38.60
N ILE A 206 6.40 -7.14 -37.98
CA ILE A 206 5.26 -7.98 -37.58
C ILE A 206 4.49 -8.54 -38.78
N ASN A 207 4.27 -7.72 -39.81
CA ASN A 207 3.55 -8.18 -41.00
C ASN A 207 4.30 -9.33 -41.69
N THR A 208 5.58 -9.13 -42.01
CA THR A 208 6.39 -10.14 -42.68
C THR A 208 6.54 -11.40 -41.84
N PHE A 209 6.70 -11.22 -40.52
CA PHE A 209 6.81 -12.34 -39.58
C PHE A 209 5.51 -13.17 -39.56
N CYS A 210 4.35 -12.53 -39.37
CA CYS A 210 3.07 -13.24 -39.31
C CYS A 210 2.72 -13.95 -40.63
N GLU A 211 3.06 -13.31 -41.77
CA GLU A 211 2.89 -13.93 -43.10
C GLU A 211 3.79 -15.16 -43.22
N SER A 212 5.05 -15.10 -42.83
CA SER A 212 5.96 -16.24 -42.92
C SER A 212 5.53 -17.42 -42.04
N VAL A 213 5.00 -17.12 -40.82
CA VAL A 213 4.48 -18.17 -39.93
C VAL A 213 3.22 -18.83 -40.51
N MET A 214 2.30 -18.02 -41.06
CA MET A 214 1.10 -18.54 -41.74
C MET A 214 1.43 -19.39 -42.95
N ASP A 215 2.44 -18.99 -43.73
CA ASP A 215 2.86 -19.78 -44.93
C ASP A 215 3.40 -21.16 -44.57
N LYS A 216 4.02 -21.32 -43.40
CA LYS A 216 4.56 -22.61 -42.93
C LYS A 216 3.46 -23.68 -42.74
N ILE A 217 2.26 -23.27 -42.34
CA ILE A 217 1.14 -24.22 -42.12
C ILE A 217 0.36 -24.52 -43.37
N LYS A 218 0.44 -23.68 -44.41
CA LYS A 218 -0.39 -23.83 -45.64
C LYS A 218 -0.27 -25.18 -46.34
N SER A 219 0.92 -25.78 -46.31
CA SER A 219 1.17 -27.07 -46.94
C SER A 219 0.45 -28.26 -46.26
N GLY A 220 0.07 -28.09 -44.97
CA GLY A 220 -0.59 -29.13 -44.18
C GLY A 220 -2.09 -28.91 -43.98
N LEU A 221 -2.67 -27.85 -44.56
CA LEU A 221 -4.10 -27.55 -44.42
C LEU A 221 -4.98 -28.53 -45.18
N LYS A 222 -6.16 -28.80 -44.59
CA LYS A 222 -7.24 -29.52 -45.29
C LYS A 222 -7.72 -28.70 -46.48
N PRO A 223 -8.35 -29.35 -47.49
CA PRO A 223 -8.87 -28.66 -48.66
C PRO A 223 -9.79 -27.48 -48.30
N ASP A 224 -9.72 -26.41 -49.11
CA ASP A 224 -10.59 -25.23 -49.05
C ASP A 224 -10.59 -24.46 -47.72
N ILE A 225 -9.60 -24.66 -46.84
CA ILE A 225 -9.43 -23.81 -45.68
C ILE A 225 -8.85 -22.47 -46.10
N ALA A 226 -9.61 -21.40 -45.84
CA ALA A 226 -9.16 -20.04 -46.11
C ALA A 226 -8.28 -19.48 -44.95
N THR A 227 -7.13 -18.91 -45.28
CA THR A 227 -6.25 -18.26 -44.30
C THR A 227 -6.17 -16.76 -44.51
N ALA A 228 -6.06 -15.99 -43.42
CA ALA A 228 -5.85 -14.55 -43.50
C ALA A 228 -4.88 -14.09 -42.40
N VAL A 229 -4.04 -13.10 -42.73
CA VAL A 229 -3.15 -12.41 -41.78
C VAL A 229 -3.49 -10.92 -41.78
N ASN A 230 -3.83 -10.39 -40.61
CA ASN A 230 -4.13 -8.98 -40.39
C ASN A 230 -3.10 -8.38 -39.46
N ALA A 231 -1.94 -8.04 -40.00
CA ALA A 231 -0.83 -7.48 -39.24
C ALA A 231 -0.32 -6.19 -39.92
N PRO A 232 -0.14 -5.09 -39.17
CA PRO A 232 0.38 -3.84 -39.73
C PRO A 232 1.88 -3.94 -39.99
N LYS A 233 2.37 -3.12 -40.93
CA LYS A 233 3.80 -2.99 -41.18
C LYS A 233 4.46 -2.13 -40.11
N LEU A 234 4.72 -2.73 -38.96
CA LEU A 234 5.42 -2.10 -37.83
C LEU A 234 6.44 -3.07 -37.25
N SER A 235 7.45 -2.51 -36.58
CA SER A 235 8.44 -3.29 -35.86
C SER A 235 8.09 -3.38 -34.38
N VAL A 236 8.34 -4.56 -33.81
CA VAL A 236 8.16 -4.84 -32.36
C VAL A 236 9.38 -5.60 -31.86
N LYS A 237 9.79 -5.29 -30.63
CA LYS A 237 10.87 -5.99 -29.95
C LYS A 237 10.33 -7.24 -29.26
N THR A 238 10.78 -8.42 -29.68
CA THR A 238 10.34 -9.71 -29.14
C THR A 238 11.42 -10.79 -29.37
N ASN A 239 11.21 -11.98 -28.86
CA ASN A 239 12.01 -13.16 -29.26
C ASN A 239 11.30 -13.87 -30.42
N PRO A 240 11.85 -13.82 -31.65
CA PRO A 240 11.17 -14.34 -32.82
C PRO A 240 11.03 -15.85 -32.79
N GLU A 241 12.00 -16.58 -32.27
CA GLU A 241 12.00 -18.04 -32.23
C GLU A 241 10.88 -18.56 -31.32
N GLN A 242 10.75 -17.98 -30.12
CA GLN A 242 9.73 -18.40 -29.17
C GLN A 242 8.33 -17.94 -29.60
N LEU A 243 8.23 -16.74 -30.18
CA LEU A 243 6.98 -16.25 -30.74
C LEU A 243 6.50 -17.14 -31.89
N GLU A 244 7.38 -17.47 -32.82
CA GLU A 244 7.08 -18.39 -33.93
C GLU A 244 6.58 -19.72 -33.40
N ARG A 245 7.23 -20.26 -32.40
CA ARG A 245 6.89 -21.56 -31.80
C ARG A 245 5.46 -21.56 -31.24
N ILE A 246 5.10 -20.53 -30.44
CA ILE A 246 3.75 -20.38 -29.91
C ILE A 246 2.74 -20.29 -31.07
N LEU A 247 2.99 -19.39 -32.03
CA LEU A 247 2.07 -19.16 -33.14
C LEU A 247 1.90 -20.39 -34.02
N LEU A 248 2.97 -21.12 -34.33
CA LEU A 248 2.90 -22.38 -35.11
C LEU A 248 2.09 -23.42 -34.35
N HIS A 249 2.26 -23.56 -33.05
CA HIS A 249 1.46 -24.51 -32.27
C HIS A 249 -0.03 -24.17 -32.32
N LEU A 250 -0.38 -22.90 -32.11
CA LEU A 250 -1.77 -22.41 -32.14
C LEU A 250 -2.39 -22.55 -33.53
N LEU A 251 -1.62 -22.27 -34.58
CA LEU A 251 -2.07 -22.40 -35.96
C LEU A 251 -2.21 -23.86 -36.38
N ASN A 252 -1.33 -24.75 -35.94
CA ASN A 252 -1.46 -26.19 -36.19
C ASN A 252 -2.70 -26.75 -35.48
N ASN A 253 -2.97 -26.36 -34.25
CA ASN A 253 -4.23 -26.74 -33.59
C ASN A 253 -5.45 -26.21 -34.38
N ALA A 254 -5.42 -24.96 -34.84
CA ALA A 254 -6.47 -24.40 -35.68
C ALA A 254 -6.65 -25.22 -36.98
N ALA A 255 -5.55 -25.63 -37.63
CA ALA A 255 -5.58 -26.43 -38.85
C ALA A 255 -6.17 -27.85 -38.62
N GLU A 256 -5.85 -28.46 -37.47
CA GLU A 256 -6.34 -29.79 -37.09
C GLU A 256 -7.85 -29.79 -36.84
N PHE A 257 -8.35 -28.83 -36.06
CA PHE A 257 -9.73 -28.77 -35.60
C PHE A 257 -10.68 -28.01 -36.54
N THR A 258 -10.16 -27.29 -37.54
CA THR A 258 -11.00 -26.63 -38.54
C THR A 258 -11.44 -27.63 -39.60
N PRO A 259 -12.75 -27.70 -39.94
CA PRO A 259 -13.27 -28.55 -41.02
C PRO A 259 -12.89 -27.97 -42.40
N GLU A 260 -13.04 -28.78 -43.41
CA GLU A 260 -12.93 -28.37 -44.82
C GLU A 260 -13.84 -27.17 -45.12
N GLY A 261 -13.36 -26.20 -45.90
CA GLY A 261 -14.05 -24.94 -46.18
C GLY A 261 -14.09 -23.95 -45.02
N GLY A 262 -13.46 -24.26 -43.91
CA GLY A 262 -13.35 -23.39 -42.77
C GLY A 262 -12.36 -22.22 -42.95
N LYS A 263 -12.12 -21.45 -41.89
CA LYS A 263 -11.24 -20.27 -41.93
C LYS A 263 -10.35 -20.19 -40.72
N ILE A 264 -9.12 -19.72 -40.94
CA ILE A 264 -8.11 -19.47 -39.89
C ILE A 264 -7.56 -18.07 -40.06
N TRP A 265 -7.47 -17.29 -38.96
CA TRP A 265 -6.93 -15.94 -38.97
C TRP A 265 -5.77 -15.79 -37.97
N LEU A 266 -4.79 -14.98 -38.35
CA LEU A 266 -3.77 -14.47 -37.46
C LEU A 266 -3.87 -12.95 -37.46
N ASP A 267 -4.36 -12.39 -36.38
CA ASP A 267 -4.51 -10.96 -36.19
C ASP A 267 -3.46 -10.44 -35.24
N PHE A 268 -2.92 -9.25 -35.50
CA PHE A 268 -2.10 -8.49 -34.56
C PHE A 268 -2.82 -7.23 -34.12
N LYS A 269 -2.84 -6.96 -32.81
CA LYS A 269 -3.42 -5.75 -32.23
C LYS A 269 -2.45 -5.09 -31.26
N LYS A 270 -2.21 -3.79 -31.45
CA LYS A 270 -1.49 -2.95 -30.49
C LYS A 270 -2.50 -2.40 -29.47
N ARG A 271 -2.40 -2.78 -28.18
CA ARG A 271 -3.32 -2.37 -27.11
C ARG A 271 -2.83 -1.16 -26.33
N GLY A 272 -1.55 -0.81 -26.43
CA GLY A 272 -0.92 0.32 -25.73
C GLY A 272 0.50 0.58 -26.24
N ALA A 273 1.27 1.37 -25.50
CA ALA A 273 2.66 1.65 -25.85
C ALA A 273 3.54 0.40 -25.77
N HIS A 274 3.25 -0.47 -24.80
CA HIS A 274 4.07 -1.64 -24.44
C HIS A 274 3.29 -2.97 -24.45
N THR A 275 2.05 -3.01 -24.98
CA THR A 275 1.22 -4.21 -24.98
C THR A 275 0.81 -4.56 -26.40
N HIS A 276 1.13 -5.77 -26.82
CA HIS A 276 0.86 -6.33 -28.13
C HIS A 276 0.10 -7.63 -28.01
N GLN A 277 -0.90 -7.83 -28.87
CA GLN A 277 -1.70 -9.06 -28.91
C GLN A 277 -1.58 -9.73 -30.28
N PHE A 278 -1.26 -11.03 -30.27
CA PHE A 278 -1.39 -11.93 -31.41
C PHE A 278 -2.61 -12.82 -31.16
N ILE A 279 -3.51 -12.83 -32.11
CA ILE A 279 -4.81 -13.51 -31.96
C ILE A 279 -4.93 -14.52 -33.07
N VAL A 280 -4.96 -15.80 -32.70
CA VAL A 280 -5.24 -16.89 -33.62
C VAL A 280 -6.72 -17.29 -33.46
N SER A 281 -7.48 -17.22 -34.54
CA SER A 281 -8.91 -17.55 -34.54
C SER A 281 -9.20 -18.57 -35.63
N ASP A 282 -10.10 -19.50 -35.38
CA ASP A 282 -10.56 -20.51 -36.31
C ASP A 282 -12.09 -20.63 -36.33
N THR A 283 -12.60 -21.42 -37.28
CA THR A 283 -14.01 -21.83 -37.35
C THR A 283 -14.18 -23.31 -37.06
N GLY A 284 -13.35 -23.88 -36.21
CA GLY A 284 -13.36 -25.27 -35.80
C GLY A 284 -14.48 -25.63 -34.84
N SER A 285 -14.37 -26.81 -34.23
CA SER A 285 -15.36 -27.35 -33.30
C SER A 285 -15.55 -26.56 -32.02
N GLY A 286 -14.60 -25.66 -31.68
CA GLY A 286 -14.57 -24.99 -30.38
C GLY A 286 -14.12 -25.92 -29.25
N ILE A 287 -14.17 -25.39 -28.01
CA ILE A 287 -13.79 -26.10 -26.79
C ILE A 287 -14.95 -26.00 -25.79
N ALA A 288 -15.39 -27.14 -25.25
CA ALA A 288 -16.47 -27.21 -24.28
C ALA A 288 -16.12 -26.38 -23.02
N GLU A 289 -17.11 -25.73 -22.40
CA GLU A 289 -16.92 -24.82 -21.27
C GLU A 289 -16.22 -25.50 -20.09
N GLU A 290 -16.58 -26.77 -19.83
CA GLU A 290 -15.97 -27.58 -18.76
C GLU A 290 -14.48 -27.85 -18.99
N GLU A 291 -14.02 -27.80 -20.23
CA GLU A 291 -12.65 -28.09 -20.64
C GLU A 291 -11.75 -26.83 -20.63
N GLN A 292 -12.36 -25.64 -20.73
CA GLN A 292 -11.62 -24.38 -20.86
C GLN A 292 -10.78 -24.06 -19.62
N ALA A 293 -11.26 -24.40 -18.40
CA ALA A 293 -10.57 -24.14 -17.14
C ALA A 293 -9.23 -24.88 -16.98
N ASP A 294 -9.11 -26.03 -17.66
CA ASP A 294 -7.94 -26.91 -17.53
C ASP A 294 -7.03 -26.92 -18.76
N LEU A 295 -7.37 -26.12 -19.77
CA LEU A 295 -6.74 -26.14 -21.10
C LEU A 295 -5.23 -25.89 -21.07
N PHE A 296 -4.76 -25.06 -20.15
CA PHE A 296 -3.33 -24.70 -20.01
C PHE A 296 -2.64 -25.46 -18.86
N LYS A 297 -3.35 -26.40 -18.21
CA LYS A 297 -2.76 -27.24 -17.16
C LYS A 297 -2.15 -28.49 -17.77
N PRO A 298 -0.89 -28.83 -17.46
CA PRO A 298 -0.28 -30.06 -17.97
C PRO A 298 -0.97 -31.31 -17.40
N PHE A 299 -1.03 -32.38 -18.18
CA PHE A 299 -1.49 -33.71 -17.78
C PHE A 299 -3.02 -33.83 -17.49
N THR A 300 -3.84 -32.86 -17.85
CA THR A 300 -5.27 -32.87 -17.54
C THR A 300 -6.08 -33.76 -18.51
N LYS A 301 -5.59 -33.99 -19.73
CA LYS A 301 -6.27 -34.76 -20.75
C LYS A 301 -5.29 -35.56 -21.62
N VAL A 302 -4.83 -36.68 -21.12
CA VAL A 302 -4.11 -37.66 -21.93
C VAL A 302 -5.00 -38.90 -22.04
N LYS A 303 -5.80 -39.03 -23.10
CA LYS A 303 -6.57 -40.23 -23.37
C LYS A 303 -5.78 -41.20 -24.25
N ASP A 304 -5.17 -40.69 -25.29
CA ASP A 304 -4.33 -41.46 -26.22
C ASP A 304 -3.17 -40.59 -26.71
N LEU A 305 -1.93 -41.01 -26.47
CA LEU A 305 -0.73 -40.31 -26.90
C LEU A 305 -0.61 -40.17 -28.41
N THR A 306 -1.29 -41.05 -29.19
CA THR A 306 -1.29 -40.98 -30.65
C THR A 306 -2.18 -39.89 -31.21
N GLU A 307 -3.14 -39.39 -30.39
CA GLU A 307 -4.03 -38.27 -30.74
C GLU A 307 -3.50 -36.91 -30.21
N GLY A 308 -2.47 -36.97 -29.35
CA GLY A 308 -1.82 -35.78 -28.75
C GLY A 308 -1.54 -35.99 -27.30
N ASP A 309 -0.47 -35.33 -26.82
CA ASP A 309 0.02 -35.51 -25.45
C ASP A 309 -0.55 -34.51 -24.44
N GLY A 310 -1.33 -33.51 -24.92
CA GLY A 310 -1.91 -32.47 -24.06
C GLY A 310 -0.91 -31.51 -23.41
N LEU A 311 0.35 -31.47 -23.83
CA LEU A 311 1.39 -30.64 -23.29
C LEU A 311 1.67 -29.37 -24.11
N GLY A 312 1.28 -29.29 -25.35
CA GLY A 312 1.60 -28.21 -26.26
C GLY A 312 1.09 -26.84 -25.78
N LEU A 313 -0.20 -26.71 -25.37
CA LEU A 313 -0.74 -25.46 -24.84
C LEU A 313 -0.15 -25.07 -23.49
N PRO A 314 0.06 -25.97 -22.51
CA PRO A 314 0.84 -25.70 -21.31
C PRO A 314 2.25 -25.16 -21.60
N ILE A 315 2.99 -25.79 -22.54
CA ILE A 315 4.32 -25.30 -22.97
C ILE A 315 4.23 -23.90 -23.57
N CYS A 316 3.30 -23.64 -24.47
CA CYS A 316 3.07 -22.31 -25.04
C CYS A 316 2.74 -21.26 -23.97
N SER A 317 1.98 -21.61 -22.96
CA SER A 317 1.64 -20.73 -21.83
C SER A 317 2.88 -20.38 -20.98
N LEU A 318 3.76 -21.34 -20.73
CA LEU A 318 5.01 -21.09 -20.01
C LEU A 318 5.98 -20.23 -20.85
N ILE A 319 6.09 -20.49 -22.14
CA ILE A 319 6.91 -19.66 -23.05
C ILE A 319 6.36 -18.22 -23.04
N ALA A 320 5.04 -18.02 -23.16
CA ALA A 320 4.41 -16.71 -23.10
C ALA A 320 4.71 -16.00 -21.78
N THR A 321 4.63 -16.70 -20.63
CA THR A 321 4.99 -16.16 -19.31
C THR A 321 6.45 -15.75 -19.24
N LYS A 322 7.36 -16.57 -19.75
CA LYS A 322 8.81 -16.26 -19.81
C LYS A 322 9.11 -15.08 -20.77
N MET A 323 8.25 -14.83 -21.76
CA MET A 323 8.29 -13.64 -22.62
C MET A 323 7.62 -12.40 -22.01
N ASN A 324 7.34 -12.40 -20.73
CA ASN A 324 6.60 -11.33 -20.02
C ASN A 324 5.18 -11.11 -20.60
N GLY A 325 4.47 -12.18 -20.87
CA GLY A 325 3.13 -12.17 -21.46
C GLY A 325 2.20 -13.22 -20.89
N SER A 326 1.10 -13.44 -21.57
CA SER A 326 0.11 -14.46 -21.21
C SER A 326 -0.56 -15.04 -22.46
N LEU A 327 -0.96 -16.30 -22.38
CA LEU A 327 -1.77 -16.97 -23.39
C LEU A 327 -3.13 -17.32 -22.79
N THR A 328 -4.21 -16.89 -23.45
CA THR A 328 -5.59 -17.10 -22.99
C THR A 328 -6.49 -17.54 -24.11
N LEU A 329 -7.61 -18.20 -23.76
CA LEU A 329 -8.72 -18.50 -24.66
C LEU A 329 -9.79 -17.41 -24.52
N ASP A 330 -10.27 -16.86 -25.62
CA ASP A 330 -11.42 -15.95 -25.64
C ASP A 330 -12.73 -16.76 -25.63
N SER A 331 -13.25 -16.99 -24.43
CA SER A 331 -14.49 -17.74 -24.20
C SER A 331 -15.75 -17.07 -24.82
N SER A 332 -15.66 -15.78 -25.16
CA SER A 332 -16.76 -15.04 -25.79
C SER A 332 -16.89 -15.36 -27.30
N TYR A 333 -15.85 -15.96 -27.88
CA TYR A 333 -15.84 -16.31 -29.28
C TYR A 333 -16.51 -17.66 -29.51
N THR A 334 -17.64 -17.69 -30.23
CA THR A 334 -18.51 -18.87 -30.37
C THR A 334 -18.48 -19.57 -31.76
N LYS A 335 -17.64 -19.06 -32.69
CA LYS A 335 -17.55 -19.57 -34.05
C LYS A 335 -16.51 -20.68 -34.27
N GLY A 336 -15.78 -21.03 -33.25
CA GLY A 336 -14.62 -21.90 -33.17
C GLY A 336 -13.79 -21.60 -31.97
N CYS A 337 -12.45 -21.66 -32.07
CA CYS A 337 -11.54 -21.21 -31.03
C CYS A 337 -10.91 -19.86 -31.36
N ARG A 338 -10.60 -19.10 -30.29
CA ARG A 338 -9.80 -17.89 -30.38
C ARG A 338 -8.80 -17.83 -29.25
N PHE A 339 -7.53 -17.98 -29.58
CA PHE A 339 -6.42 -17.82 -28.62
C PHE A 339 -5.82 -16.42 -28.71
N VAL A 340 -5.56 -15.83 -27.57
CA VAL A 340 -4.98 -14.50 -27.46
C VAL A 340 -3.64 -14.61 -26.71
N LEU A 341 -2.56 -14.37 -27.43
CA LEU A 341 -1.21 -14.20 -26.86
C LEU A 341 -0.98 -12.71 -26.64
N GLU A 342 -0.87 -12.30 -25.40
CA GLU A 342 -0.53 -10.94 -25.02
C GLU A 342 0.92 -10.87 -24.56
N LEU A 343 1.70 -9.93 -25.08
CA LEU A 343 3.11 -9.69 -24.74
C LEU A 343 3.29 -8.25 -24.28
N HIS A 344 4.10 -8.07 -23.21
CA HIS A 344 4.46 -6.77 -22.67
C HIS A 344 5.94 -6.49 -22.97
N THR A 345 6.21 -5.43 -23.76
CA THR A 345 7.56 -5.05 -24.24
C THR A 345 7.97 -3.68 -23.73
#